data_0929d0202fdb18cf2e31c42e77a46f15
#
_entry.id   0929d0202fdb18cf2e31c42e77a46f15
#
_cell.length_a   1.000
_cell.length_b   1.000
_cell.length_c   1.000
_cell.angle_alpha   90.00
_cell.angle_beta   90.00
_cell.angle_gamma   90.00
#
_symmetry.space_group_name_H-M   'P 1'
#
loop_
_entity.id
_entity.type
_entity.pdbx_description
1 polymer ?
#
loop_
_entity_poly.entity_id
_entity_poly.type
_entity_poly.pdbx_seq_one_letter_code
_entity_poly.pdbx_strand_id
1 'polypeptide(L)'
;MGEAFSTQALAFGRWFYLPAIAFWGGVVPVWMVRRWSLPKSLTGMCVGLLVLLPSWLALIQLRQIGNLTLLAIMATVWIADIAAYFFGRTFGRHKLAPTISPGKSWEGAFGGILAVVVYGYALSPWLPPALSGNLFLLAVFLIALTAVSIVGDLFESLLKRQAGLKDSSQILPGHGGVLDRIDSLTSTLPIVAMTWLVSQS
;
A
#
# COMPACT_ATOMS: atom_id res chain seq x y z
N MET A 1 29.16 7.40 -9.17
CA MET A 1 28.26 8.04 -8.16
C MET A 1 26.96 7.26 -7.91
N GLY A 2 26.37 6.62 -8.90
CA GLY A 2 25.11 5.89 -8.75
C GLY A 2 25.17 4.67 -7.82
N GLU A 3 26.18 3.84 -7.89
CA GLU A 3 26.27 2.59 -7.10
C GLU A 3 26.48 2.83 -5.60
N ALA A 4 27.34 3.79 -5.23
CA ALA A 4 27.57 4.12 -3.83
C ALA A 4 26.32 4.72 -3.17
N PHE A 5 25.55 5.52 -3.92
CA PHE A 5 24.30 6.09 -3.44
C PHE A 5 23.22 5.02 -3.28
N SER A 6 23.11 4.08 -4.22
CA SER A 6 22.14 2.97 -4.13
C SER A 6 22.42 2.06 -2.93
N THR A 7 23.69 1.74 -2.67
CA THR A 7 24.09 0.92 -1.52
C THR A 7 23.80 1.60 -0.18
N GLN A 8 24.10 2.91 -0.07
CA GLN A 8 23.81 3.67 1.14
C GLN A 8 22.29 3.85 1.35
N ALA A 9 21.55 4.14 0.29
CA ALA A 9 20.10 4.25 0.34
C ALA A 9 19.44 2.92 0.73
N LEU A 10 19.96 1.79 0.24
CA LEU A 10 19.51 0.45 0.63
C LEU A 10 19.79 0.17 2.09
N ALA A 11 21.02 0.45 2.55
CA ALA A 11 21.40 0.24 3.95
C ALA A 11 20.52 1.06 4.89
N PHE A 12 20.28 2.33 4.58
CA PHE A 12 19.41 3.20 5.36
C PHE A 12 17.95 2.77 5.27
N GLY A 13 17.46 2.44 4.07
CA GLY A 13 16.08 2.03 3.83
C GLY A 13 15.69 0.74 4.58
N ARG A 14 16.61 -0.23 4.71
CA ARG A 14 16.35 -1.49 5.42
C ARG A 14 15.86 -1.28 6.86
N TRP A 15 16.42 -0.31 7.58
CA TRP A 15 16.03 -0.02 8.96
C TRP A 15 14.58 0.46 9.10
N PHE A 16 14.02 1.05 8.05
CA PHE A 16 12.65 1.55 8.03
C PHE A 16 11.69 0.60 7.30
N TYR A 17 12.12 0.02 6.18
CA TYR A 17 11.22 -0.79 5.36
C TYR A 17 10.98 -2.18 5.91
N LEU A 18 11.99 -2.86 6.46
CA LEU A 18 11.79 -4.19 7.04
C LEU A 18 10.79 -4.19 8.21
N PRO A 19 10.90 -3.28 9.20
CA PRO A 19 9.88 -3.16 10.23
C PRO A 19 8.49 -2.84 9.68
N ALA A 20 8.39 -1.95 8.67
CA ALA A 20 7.12 -1.62 8.05
C ALA A 20 6.51 -2.82 7.31
N ILE A 21 7.30 -3.57 6.55
CA ILE A 21 6.85 -4.79 5.86
C ILE A 21 6.38 -5.85 6.87
N ALA A 22 7.14 -6.07 7.94
CA ALA A 22 6.75 -6.99 9.00
C ALA A 22 5.45 -6.54 9.71
N PHE A 23 5.28 -5.23 9.91
CA PHE A 23 4.08 -4.65 10.47
C PHE A 23 2.87 -4.89 9.56
N TRP A 24 2.95 -4.52 8.27
CA TRP A 24 1.86 -4.65 7.32
C TRP A 24 1.51 -6.10 6.96
N GLY A 25 2.51 -6.97 6.83
CA GLY A 25 2.31 -8.38 6.48
C GLY A 25 1.97 -9.30 7.65
N GLY A 26 2.34 -8.90 8.89
CA GLY A 26 2.16 -9.74 10.08
C GLY A 26 1.26 -9.13 11.14
N VAL A 27 1.64 -7.95 11.66
CA VAL A 27 0.96 -7.36 12.82
C VAL A 27 -0.44 -6.86 12.44
N VAL A 28 -0.60 -6.15 11.33
CA VAL A 28 -1.87 -5.54 10.93
C VAL A 28 -2.95 -6.59 10.66
N PRO A 29 -2.73 -7.67 9.91
CA PRO A 29 -3.74 -8.72 9.74
C PRO A 29 -4.22 -9.32 11.06
N VAL A 30 -3.29 -9.61 11.98
CA VAL A 30 -3.62 -10.12 13.32
C VAL A 30 -4.40 -9.08 14.12
N TRP A 31 -3.98 -7.81 14.06
CA TRP A 31 -4.68 -6.70 14.73
C TRP A 31 -6.14 -6.59 14.25
N MET A 32 -6.35 -6.66 12.93
CA MET A 32 -7.70 -6.57 12.34
C MET A 32 -8.59 -7.74 12.76
N VAL A 33 -8.05 -8.97 12.76
CA VAL A 33 -8.80 -10.17 13.19
C VAL A 33 -9.15 -10.09 14.68
N ARG A 34 -8.17 -9.72 15.51
CA ARG A 34 -8.34 -9.61 16.97
C ARG A 34 -9.01 -8.30 17.40
N ARG A 35 -9.19 -7.35 16.49
CA ARG A 35 -9.79 -6.04 16.75
C ARG A 35 -9.16 -5.31 17.93
N TRP A 36 -7.83 -5.36 18.05
CA TRP A 36 -7.13 -4.64 19.10
C TRP A 36 -7.49 -3.16 19.07
N SER A 37 -7.69 -2.57 20.23
CA SER A 37 -7.93 -1.12 20.33
C SER A 37 -6.65 -0.34 20.03
N LEU A 38 -6.79 0.82 19.39
CA LEU A 38 -5.67 1.73 19.19
C LEU A 38 -5.16 2.21 20.55
N PRO A 39 -3.88 2.03 20.85
CA PRO A 39 -3.31 2.55 22.11
C PRO A 39 -3.37 4.08 22.11
N LYS A 40 -3.87 4.66 23.23
CA LYS A 40 -4.01 6.13 23.40
C LYS A 40 -2.76 6.82 23.96
N SER A 41 -1.61 6.16 23.89
CA SER A 41 -0.37 6.62 24.54
C SER A 41 0.77 6.72 23.51
N LEU A 42 1.99 6.76 24.02
CA LEU A 42 3.23 6.71 23.25
C LEU A 42 3.25 5.56 22.23
N THR A 43 2.64 4.40 22.53
CA THR A 43 2.52 3.28 21.60
C THR A 43 1.68 3.62 20.36
N GLY A 44 0.61 4.39 20.51
CA GLY A 44 -0.17 4.88 19.36
C GLY A 44 0.65 5.81 18.45
N MET A 45 1.47 6.68 19.07
CA MET A 45 2.40 7.54 18.32
C MET A 45 3.46 6.70 17.57
N CYS A 46 4.02 5.67 18.22
CA CYS A 46 4.98 4.75 17.58
C CYS A 46 4.36 4.04 16.35
N VAL A 47 3.10 3.59 16.46
CA VAL A 47 2.38 3.00 15.31
C VAL A 47 2.22 4.02 14.18
N GLY A 48 1.81 5.25 14.49
CA GLY A 48 1.70 6.32 13.50
C GLY A 48 3.04 6.60 12.79
N LEU A 49 4.13 6.69 13.54
CA LEU A 49 5.47 6.89 12.99
C LEU A 49 5.89 5.69 12.13
N LEU A 50 5.62 4.46 12.55
CA LEU A 50 5.93 3.24 11.79
C LEU A 50 5.15 3.17 10.46
N VAL A 51 3.95 3.72 10.40
CA VAL A 51 3.14 3.80 9.18
C VAL A 51 3.62 4.93 8.27
N LEU A 52 3.88 6.12 8.82
CA LEU A 52 4.10 7.33 8.02
C LEU A 52 5.57 7.51 7.58
N LEU A 53 6.54 7.28 8.47
CA LEU A 53 7.96 7.55 8.16
C LEU A 53 8.50 6.67 7.03
N PRO A 54 8.28 5.33 7.01
CA PRO A 54 8.74 4.50 5.90
C PRO A 54 8.09 4.89 4.58
N SER A 55 6.81 5.27 4.59
CA SER A 55 6.06 5.67 3.40
C SER A 55 6.57 6.99 2.84
N TRP A 56 6.84 7.97 3.71
CA TRP A 56 7.44 9.24 3.33
C TRP A 56 8.84 9.07 2.76
N LEU A 57 9.69 8.25 3.41
CA LEU A 57 11.03 7.93 2.92
C LEU A 57 10.97 7.24 1.56
N ALA A 58 10.07 6.26 1.40
CA ALA A 58 9.85 5.56 0.15
C ALA A 58 9.46 6.52 -0.98
N LEU A 59 8.56 7.46 -0.72
CA LEU A 59 8.13 8.47 -1.68
C LEU A 59 9.31 9.32 -2.16
N ILE A 60 10.18 9.77 -1.24
CA ILE A 60 11.38 10.55 -1.58
C ILE A 60 12.33 9.72 -2.44
N GLN A 61 12.62 8.48 -2.04
CA GLN A 61 13.57 7.62 -2.76
C GLN A 61 13.05 7.23 -4.15
N LEU A 62 11.77 6.86 -4.26
CA LEU A 62 11.16 6.53 -5.55
C LEU A 62 11.09 7.75 -6.48
N ARG A 63 10.89 8.96 -5.94
CA ARG A 63 10.96 10.19 -6.73
C ARG A 63 12.37 10.44 -7.31
N GLN A 64 13.43 10.08 -6.58
CA GLN A 64 14.81 10.23 -7.06
C GLN A 64 15.14 9.29 -8.23
N ILE A 65 14.44 8.15 -8.33
CA ILE A 65 14.54 7.23 -9.47
C ILE A 65 13.94 7.89 -10.73
N GLY A 66 12.80 8.54 -10.59
CA GLY A 66 12.14 9.27 -11.68
C GLY A 66 10.69 9.60 -11.36
N ASN A 67 10.24 10.78 -11.78
CA ASN A 67 8.87 11.23 -11.53
C ASN A 67 7.83 10.30 -12.20
N LEU A 68 8.11 9.82 -13.42
CA LEU A 68 7.22 8.91 -14.15
C LEU A 68 7.15 7.53 -13.45
N THR A 69 8.28 7.04 -12.93
CA THR A 69 8.33 5.79 -12.16
C THR A 69 7.48 5.91 -10.90
N LEU A 70 7.62 6.99 -10.14
CA LEU A 70 6.80 7.24 -8.96
C LEU A 70 5.31 7.30 -9.32
N LEU A 71 4.95 8.03 -10.38
CA LEU A 71 3.56 8.12 -10.84
C LEU A 71 3.01 6.77 -11.27
N ALA A 72 3.79 5.93 -11.97
CA ALA A 72 3.40 4.59 -12.35
C ALA A 72 3.16 3.68 -11.13
N ILE A 73 4.01 3.80 -10.10
CA ILE A 73 3.83 3.07 -8.84
C ILE A 73 2.55 3.54 -8.11
N MET A 74 2.32 4.84 -8.01
CA MET A 74 1.09 5.37 -7.40
C MET A 74 -0.15 4.96 -8.19
N ALA A 75 -0.06 4.98 -9.52
CA ALA A 75 -1.14 4.55 -10.41
C ALA A 75 -1.53 3.08 -10.20
N THR A 76 -0.59 2.21 -9.79
CA THR A 76 -0.90 0.82 -9.43
C THR A 76 -1.96 0.75 -8.32
N VAL A 77 -1.82 1.58 -7.28
CA VAL A 77 -2.78 1.65 -6.17
C VAL A 77 -4.10 2.26 -6.64
N TRP A 78 -4.05 3.37 -7.37
CA TRP A 78 -5.27 4.02 -7.87
C TRP A 78 -6.06 3.12 -8.82
N ILE A 79 -5.39 2.35 -9.69
CA ILE A 79 -6.03 1.39 -10.58
C ILE A 79 -6.68 0.27 -9.76
N ALA A 80 -6.00 -0.22 -8.70
CA ALA A 80 -6.59 -1.20 -7.79
C ALA A 80 -7.90 -0.70 -7.19
N ASP A 81 -7.89 0.53 -6.63
CA ASP A 81 -9.03 1.11 -5.94
C ASP A 81 -10.19 1.40 -6.91
N ILE A 82 -9.90 1.98 -8.08
CA ILE A 82 -10.90 2.27 -9.12
C ILE A 82 -11.54 0.97 -9.62
N ALA A 83 -10.72 -0.02 -9.98
CA ALA A 83 -11.23 -1.31 -10.46
C ALA A 83 -12.02 -2.03 -9.36
N ALA A 84 -11.51 -2.05 -8.13
CA ALA A 84 -12.21 -2.65 -6.99
C ALA A 84 -13.56 -1.98 -6.73
N TYR A 85 -13.66 -0.66 -6.88
CA TYR A 85 -14.92 0.06 -6.77
C TYR A 85 -15.92 -0.36 -7.85
N PHE A 86 -15.53 -0.36 -9.13
CA PHE A 86 -16.43 -0.71 -10.24
C PHE A 86 -16.86 -2.17 -10.18
N PHE A 87 -15.93 -3.10 -9.99
CA PHE A 87 -16.25 -4.52 -9.87
C PHE A 87 -17.09 -4.80 -8.62
N GLY A 88 -16.75 -4.20 -7.49
CA GLY A 88 -17.49 -4.34 -6.25
C GLY A 88 -18.92 -3.77 -6.34
N ARG A 89 -19.13 -2.67 -7.07
CA ARG A 89 -20.44 -2.08 -7.29
C ARG A 89 -21.31 -2.92 -8.23
N THR A 90 -20.70 -3.49 -9.28
CA THR A 90 -21.43 -4.22 -10.32
C THR A 90 -21.69 -5.68 -9.93
N PHE A 91 -20.70 -6.35 -9.35
CA PHE A 91 -20.71 -7.79 -9.09
C PHE A 91 -20.68 -8.15 -7.60
N GLY A 92 -20.46 -7.18 -6.70
CA GLY A 92 -20.21 -7.40 -5.28
C GLY A 92 -21.37 -8.03 -4.53
N ARG A 93 -21.26 -9.30 -4.21
CA ARG A 93 -22.24 -10.08 -3.44
C ARG A 93 -21.68 -10.44 -2.06
N HIS A 94 -20.40 -10.73 -1.95
CA HIS A 94 -19.73 -11.19 -0.73
C HIS A 94 -18.92 -10.06 -0.11
N LYS A 95 -19.35 -9.60 1.08
CA LYS A 95 -18.67 -8.51 1.77
C LYS A 95 -17.31 -8.95 2.31
N LEU A 96 -16.27 -8.14 2.08
CA LEU A 96 -14.91 -8.41 2.52
C LEU A 96 -14.74 -8.16 4.03
N ALA A 97 -15.22 -7.02 4.53
CA ALA A 97 -15.09 -6.60 5.91
C ALA A 97 -16.36 -5.85 6.37
N PRO A 98 -17.50 -6.54 6.62
CA PRO A 98 -18.81 -5.90 6.86
C PRO A 98 -18.80 -4.88 7.99
N THR A 99 -18.04 -5.13 9.04
CA THR A 99 -18.00 -4.30 10.26
C THR A 99 -17.03 -3.13 10.20
N ILE A 100 -16.06 -3.17 9.28
CA ILE A 100 -15.02 -2.14 9.13
C ILE A 100 -15.38 -1.22 7.96
N SER A 101 -15.59 -1.83 6.79
CA SER A 101 -15.91 -1.15 5.54
C SER A 101 -16.99 -1.93 4.77
N PRO A 102 -18.29 -1.65 4.98
CA PRO A 102 -19.39 -2.42 4.37
C PRO A 102 -19.46 -2.26 2.84
N GLY A 103 -18.78 -1.27 2.27
CA GLY A 103 -18.71 -1.06 0.82
C GLY A 103 -17.80 -2.06 0.10
N LYS A 104 -16.79 -2.62 0.78
CA LYS A 104 -15.82 -3.52 0.16
C LYS A 104 -16.36 -4.94 0.00
N SER A 105 -16.04 -5.57 -1.16
CA SER A 105 -16.43 -6.94 -1.51
C SER A 105 -15.26 -7.74 -2.03
N TRP A 106 -15.34 -9.07 -1.96
CA TRP A 106 -14.36 -9.98 -2.52
C TRP A 106 -14.25 -9.85 -4.05
N GLU A 107 -15.39 -9.69 -4.74
CA GLU A 107 -15.44 -9.49 -6.17
C GLU A 107 -14.72 -8.19 -6.58
N GLY A 108 -14.88 -7.14 -5.77
CA GLY A 108 -14.10 -5.91 -5.93
C GLY A 108 -12.60 -6.15 -5.77
N ALA A 109 -12.20 -6.87 -4.72
CA ALA A 109 -10.79 -7.21 -4.50
C ALA A 109 -10.19 -7.99 -5.68
N PHE A 110 -10.90 -8.99 -6.21
CA PHE A 110 -10.47 -9.73 -7.40
C PHE A 110 -10.39 -8.84 -8.64
N GLY A 111 -11.35 -7.93 -8.85
CA GLY A 111 -11.31 -6.95 -9.94
C GLY A 111 -10.10 -6.02 -9.85
N GLY A 112 -9.77 -5.54 -8.65
CA GLY A 112 -8.57 -4.75 -8.39
C GLY A 112 -7.28 -5.50 -8.71
N ILE A 113 -7.17 -6.75 -8.22
CA ILE A 113 -6.02 -7.62 -8.50
C ILE A 113 -5.85 -7.83 -10.01
N LEU A 114 -6.92 -8.18 -10.72
CA LEU A 114 -6.87 -8.40 -12.17
C LEU A 114 -6.38 -7.15 -12.91
N ALA A 115 -6.94 -5.99 -12.59
CA ALA A 115 -6.56 -4.73 -13.22
C ALA A 115 -5.08 -4.37 -12.97
N VAL A 116 -4.58 -4.60 -11.75
CA VAL A 116 -3.18 -4.35 -11.39
C VAL A 116 -2.24 -5.30 -12.11
N VAL A 117 -2.58 -6.58 -12.24
CA VAL A 117 -1.76 -7.55 -13.00
C VAL A 117 -1.68 -7.17 -14.47
N VAL A 118 -2.81 -6.80 -15.08
CA VAL A 118 -2.85 -6.33 -16.49
C VAL A 118 -2.00 -5.05 -16.65
N TYR A 119 -2.15 -4.10 -15.75
CA TYR A 119 -1.35 -2.87 -15.75
C TYR A 119 0.14 -3.14 -15.60
N GLY A 120 0.53 -3.98 -14.63
CA GLY A 120 1.93 -4.33 -14.40
C GLY A 120 2.56 -5.08 -15.59
N TYR A 121 1.79 -5.94 -16.26
CA TYR A 121 2.25 -6.58 -17.49
C TYR A 121 2.43 -5.59 -18.63
N ALA A 122 1.54 -4.61 -18.78
CA ALA A 122 1.70 -3.54 -19.74
C ALA A 122 2.95 -2.69 -19.46
N LEU A 123 3.33 -2.52 -18.20
CA LEU A 123 4.53 -1.80 -17.80
C LEU A 123 5.81 -2.64 -17.78
N SER A 124 5.71 -3.96 -17.93
CA SER A 124 6.87 -4.86 -17.79
C SER A 124 8.07 -4.49 -18.67
N PRO A 125 7.94 -3.92 -19.89
CA PRO A 125 9.09 -3.51 -20.70
C PRO A 125 9.92 -2.35 -20.09
N TRP A 126 9.33 -1.59 -19.18
CA TRP A 126 9.99 -0.44 -18.51
C TRP A 126 10.46 -0.75 -17.09
N LEU A 127 10.17 -1.96 -16.59
CA LEU A 127 10.62 -2.40 -15.27
C LEU A 127 12.07 -2.93 -15.32
N PRO A 128 12.82 -2.87 -14.20
CA PRO A 128 14.11 -3.53 -14.11
C PRO A 128 14.02 -5.02 -14.49
N PRO A 129 15.04 -5.59 -15.16
CA PRO A 129 15.04 -7.01 -15.57
C PRO A 129 14.80 -7.98 -14.42
N ALA A 130 15.25 -7.64 -13.21
CA ALA A 130 15.01 -8.43 -11.99
C ALA A 130 13.50 -8.55 -11.66
N LEU A 131 12.67 -7.59 -12.05
CA LEU A 131 11.22 -7.60 -11.83
C LEU A 131 10.45 -8.12 -13.06
N SER A 132 10.91 -7.80 -14.28
CA SER A 132 10.23 -8.16 -15.53
C SER A 132 10.69 -9.49 -16.13
N GLY A 133 11.84 -10.02 -15.72
CA GLY A 133 12.42 -11.25 -16.29
C GLY A 133 11.60 -12.52 -16.03
N ASN A 134 10.69 -12.49 -15.06
CA ASN A 134 9.77 -13.59 -14.79
C ASN A 134 8.35 -13.04 -14.54
N LEU A 135 7.49 -13.11 -15.56
CA LEU A 135 6.12 -12.59 -15.48
C LEU A 135 5.28 -13.28 -14.40
N PHE A 136 5.55 -14.54 -14.08
CA PHE A 136 4.86 -15.23 -13.00
C PHE A 136 5.20 -14.61 -11.64
N LEU A 137 6.49 -14.37 -11.37
CA LEU A 137 6.92 -13.70 -10.13
C LEU A 137 6.40 -12.27 -10.06
N LEU A 138 6.37 -11.55 -11.18
CA LEU A 138 5.76 -10.23 -11.26
C LEU A 138 4.28 -10.27 -10.89
N ALA A 139 3.51 -11.25 -11.42
CA ALA A 139 2.11 -11.41 -11.06
C ALA A 139 1.92 -11.70 -9.57
N VAL A 140 2.70 -12.61 -8.99
CA VAL A 140 2.66 -12.94 -7.57
C VAL A 140 2.95 -11.70 -6.72
N PHE A 141 3.97 -10.91 -7.10
CA PHE A 141 4.31 -9.66 -6.42
C PHE A 141 3.15 -8.65 -6.49
N LEU A 142 2.55 -8.44 -7.65
CA LEU A 142 1.45 -7.51 -7.85
C LEU A 142 0.18 -7.93 -7.09
N ILE A 143 -0.11 -9.23 -7.03
CA ILE A 143 -1.22 -9.79 -6.24
C ILE A 143 -0.97 -9.52 -4.75
N ALA A 144 0.23 -9.83 -4.26
CA ALA A 144 0.59 -9.57 -2.86
C ALA A 144 0.55 -8.07 -2.53
N LEU A 145 1.06 -7.22 -3.41
CA LEU A 145 1.03 -5.77 -3.26
C LEU A 145 -0.41 -5.23 -3.18
N THR A 146 -1.30 -5.72 -4.07
CA THR A 146 -2.72 -5.34 -4.05
C THR A 146 -3.41 -5.83 -2.77
N ALA A 147 -3.10 -7.03 -2.29
CA ALA A 147 -3.62 -7.51 -1.02
C ALA A 147 -3.19 -6.62 0.16
N VAL A 148 -1.93 -6.19 0.19
CA VAL A 148 -1.42 -5.27 1.22
C VAL A 148 -2.06 -3.88 1.09
N SER A 149 -2.30 -3.39 -0.13
CA SER A 149 -3.06 -2.14 -0.39
C SER A 149 -4.45 -2.20 0.24
N ILE A 150 -5.18 -3.29 0.01
CA ILE A 150 -6.52 -3.50 0.59
C ILE A 150 -6.45 -3.57 2.13
N VAL A 151 -5.43 -4.22 2.68
CA VAL A 151 -5.20 -4.29 4.13
C VAL A 151 -4.91 -2.90 4.70
N GLY A 152 -4.13 -2.06 4.00
CA GLY A 152 -3.83 -0.69 4.40
C GLY A 152 -5.07 0.17 4.57
N ASP A 153 -5.92 0.23 3.55
CA ASP A 153 -7.19 0.96 3.60
C ASP A 153 -8.16 0.38 4.66
N LEU A 154 -8.25 -0.95 4.79
CA LEU A 154 -9.07 -1.56 5.84
C LEU A 154 -8.55 -1.24 7.25
N PHE A 155 -7.24 -1.20 7.43
CA PHE A 155 -6.64 -0.85 8.72
C PHE A 155 -6.92 0.60 9.09
N GLU A 156 -6.74 1.55 8.17
CA GLU A 156 -7.09 2.96 8.39
C GLU A 156 -8.58 3.11 8.69
N SER A 157 -9.43 2.41 7.93
CA SER A 157 -10.87 2.37 8.18
C SER A 157 -11.19 1.83 9.58
N LEU A 158 -10.51 0.78 10.06
CA LEU A 158 -10.66 0.24 11.42
C LEU A 158 -10.31 1.29 12.47
N LEU A 159 -9.17 1.96 12.32
CA LEU A 159 -8.72 2.99 13.25
C LEU A 159 -9.71 4.17 13.32
N LYS A 160 -10.25 4.61 12.18
CA LYS A 160 -11.29 5.64 12.14
C LYS A 160 -12.55 5.22 12.90
N ARG A 161 -13.02 3.98 12.72
CA ARG A 161 -14.19 3.46 13.46
C ARG A 161 -13.93 3.39 14.96
N GLN A 162 -12.73 2.98 15.38
CA GLN A 162 -12.34 2.96 16.80
C GLN A 162 -12.26 4.36 17.42
N ALA A 163 -11.92 5.36 16.62
CA ALA A 163 -11.91 6.77 17.03
C ALA A 163 -13.31 7.43 16.97
N GLY A 164 -14.34 6.71 16.51
CA GLY A 164 -15.70 7.28 16.31
C GLY A 164 -15.79 8.22 15.12
N LEU A 165 -14.81 8.16 14.20
CA LEU A 165 -14.73 9.03 13.03
C LEU A 165 -15.12 8.26 11.75
N LYS A 166 -15.50 9.01 10.72
CA LYS A 166 -15.68 8.49 9.38
C LYS A 166 -14.50 8.88 8.48
N ASP A 167 -14.08 10.11 8.54
CA ASP A 167 -12.99 10.70 7.77
C ASP A 167 -11.86 11.12 8.71
N SER A 168 -10.60 11.04 8.27
CA SER A 168 -9.43 11.36 9.11
C SER A 168 -9.34 12.85 9.46
N SER A 169 -9.89 13.72 8.61
CA SER A 169 -10.05 15.16 8.84
C SER A 169 -11.02 15.77 7.84
N GLN A 170 -11.27 17.08 7.94
CA GLN A 170 -12.08 17.86 6.98
C GLN A 170 -11.25 18.87 6.19
N ILE A 171 -9.92 18.65 6.08
CA ILE A 171 -8.99 19.57 5.42
C ILE A 171 -9.28 19.69 3.92
N LEU A 172 -9.73 18.61 3.28
CA LEU A 172 -10.07 18.59 1.86
C LEU A 172 -11.60 18.68 1.70
N PRO A 173 -12.17 19.84 1.33
CA PRO A 173 -13.61 20.01 1.18
C PRO A 173 -14.21 18.95 0.25
N GLY A 174 -15.21 18.19 0.73
CA GLY A 174 -15.86 17.13 -0.01
C GLY A 174 -15.05 15.85 -0.23
N HIS A 175 -13.78 15.78 0.27
CA HIS A 175 -12.87 14.66 0.04
C HIS A 175 -12.30 14.05 1.34
N GLY A 176 -12.64 14.58 2.52
CA GLY A 176 -12.12 14.09 3.80
C GLY A 176 -10.71 14.59 4.10
N GLY A 177 -9.89 13.76 4.71
CA GLY A 177 -8.51 14.08 5.07
C GLY A 177 -7.48 13.63 4.04
N VAL A 178 -6.26 14.12 4.20
CA VAL A 178 -5.11 13.70 3.39
C VAL A 178 -4.82 12.21 3.62
N LEU A 179 -4.91 11.72 4.86
CA LEU A 179 -4.67 10.32 5.18
C LEU A 179 -5.65 9.39 4.45
N ASP A 180 -6.93 9.78 4.31
CA ASP A 180 -7.95 9.06 3.54
C ASP A 180 -7.60 8.89 2.04
N ARG A 181 -6.60 9.60 1.53
CA ARG A 181 -6.15 9.56 0.13
C ARG A 181 -4.85 8.79 -0.06
N ILE A 182 -4.12 8.54 1.01
CA ILE A 182 -2.82 7.88 0.96
C ILE A 182 -2.78 6.60 1.81
N ASP A 183 -3.89 6.19 2.40
CA ASP A 183 -4.02 5.03 3.28
C ASP A 183 -3.41 3.76 2.65
N SER A 184 -3.85 3.41 1.44
CA SER A 184 -3.31 2.30 0.65
C SER A 184 -1.84 2.50 0.26
N LEU A 185 -1.41 3.76 0.03
CA LEU A 185 -0.02 4.08 -0.28
C LEU A 185 0.90 3.87 0.93
N THR A 186 0.41 4.11 2.15
CA THR A 186 1.23 3.91 3.36
C THR A 186 1.67 2.47 3.56
N SER A 187 0.90 1.52 3.09
CA SER A 187 1.22 0.10 3.17
C SER A 187 2.08 -0.38 1.99
N THR A 188 1.88 0.17 0.80
CA THR A 188 2.49 -0.33 -0.44
C THR A 188 3.83 0.31 -0.77
N LEU A 189 3.99 1.63 -0.55
CA LEU A 189 5.22 2.34 -0.91
C LEU A 189 6.50 1.77 -0.28
N PRO A 190 6.55 1.41 1.03
CA PRO A 190 7.74 0.80 1.62
C PRO A 190 8.13 -0.53 0.98
N ILE A 191 7.13 -1.34 0.59
CA ILE A 191 7.35 -2.64 -0.07
C ILE A 191 7.95 -2.42 -1.46
N VAL A 192 7.36 -1.52 -2.26
CA VAL A 192 7.84 -1.22 -3.60
C VAL A 192 9.24 -0.61 -3.56
N ALA A 193 9.50 0.34 -2.65
CA ALA A 193 10.82 0.95 -2.49
C ALA A 193 11.88 -0.09 -2.13
N MET A 194 11.59 -0.99 -1.18
CA MET A 194 12.52 -2.06 -0.81
C MET A 194 12.78 -3.00 -1.98
N THR A 195 11.73 -3.45 -2.69
CA THR A 195 11.87 -4.34 -3.85
C THR A 195 12.66 -3.67 -4.97
N TRP A 196 12.41 -2.38 -5.23
CA TRP A 196 13.15 -1.63 -6.25
C TRP A 196 14.63 -1.52 -5.89
N LEU A 197 14.94 -1.13 -4.65
CA LEU A 197 16.34 -1.01 -4.20
C LEU A 197 17.09 -2.36 -4.29
N VAL A 198 16.44 -3.46 -3.91
CA VAL A 198 17.03 -4.80 -4.02
C VAL A 198 17.23 -5.20 -5.49
N SER A 199 16.34 -4.78 -6.39
CA SER A 199 16.44 -5.10 -7.81
C SER A 199 17.60 -4.38 -8.53
N GLN A 200 18.17 -3.34 -7.92
CA GLN A 200 19.28 -2.54 -8.45
C GLN A 200 20.63 -2.93 -7.84
N SER A 201 20.65 -3.74 -6.77
CA SER A 201 21.86 -4.24 -6.12
C SER A 201 22.33 -5.56 -6.73
#